data_c545e41b3d1d0c2b1a3cb964472d81f7
#
_entry.id   c545e41b3d1d0c2b1a3cb964472d81f7
#
_cell.length_a   1.000
_cell.length_b   1.000
_cell.length_c   1.000
_cell.angle_alpha   90.00
_cell.angle_beta   90.00
_cell.angle_gamma   90.00
#
_symmetry.space_group_name_H-M   'P 1'
#
loop_
_entity.id
_entity.type
_entity.pdbx_description
1 polymer ?
#
loop_
_entity_poly.entity_id
_entity_poly.type
_entity_poly.pdbx_seq_one_letter_code
_entity_poly.pdbx_strand_id
1 'polypeptide(L)'
;MNRGGLPSVQDNQPPSRQQSLSLFLLLSFFSFRLVLTPTMACKHTILQLNSSPFAELAGYEQPDAAARAAAETTSGRAPKSVKDRPIGTFPAPLVLPHDELNYDPDSSPQSAKEWLNEECRNKLSSAPRMNKLYVVQVPGISFKADFMRHWVVPSGYDEVKSEGKVGPSPPSADHFVDYLTAFYHDMPVRLFPTPLTWTSWGSNTKSAKGCRSAALPKYIGLSHGDHCTRIRVRPAPDTAFPAQLNLDDILDATISILPDDAYAMVLLVDHDIYESEDDDFCCGRAYGGSRVAVVQTARYNPILDERKGEEIDRSHMWPWSHCKTFVGELCAVEDVKATPATKKEKELSKGGAMKAATQAATAYKPTSSVQEVQALWFSRLARTVSHELGHCFALDHCVYYACNMQGTGSMKEDVRQPPYLCPVCEAKVAHAIAGELHGGREEEKRDWIKQRCEALRHFCKRLGDKDMDSSMWQGLNGWLQERMVAM
;
A
#
# COMPACT_ATOMS: atom_id res chain seq x y z
N MET A 1 -58.10 -0.69 6.65
CA MET A 1 -58.15 -1.93 7.44
C MET A 1 -56.96 -2.77 7.05
N ASN A 2 -56.21 -3.16 8.02
CA ASN A 2 -55.00 -4.02 8.00
C ASN A 2 -53.83 -3.62 7.08
N ARG A 3 -52.88 -2.91 7.68
CA ARG A 3 -51.48 -2.77 7.25
C ARG A 3 -50.71 -3.95 7.84
N GLY A 4 -50.22 -4.87 7.00
CA GLY A 4 -49.25 -5.91 7.37
C GLY A 4 -47.86 -5.34 7.36
N GLY A 5 -47.22 -5.29 8.54
CA GLY A 5 -45.80 -4.92 8.67
C GLY A 5 -44.90 -6.08 8.24
N LEU A 6 -43.84 -5.77 7.53
CA LEU A 6 -42.72 -6.65 7.22
C LEU A 6 -41.84 -6.79 8.47
N PRO A 7 -41.31 -7.96 8.76
CA PRO A 7 -40.39 -8.16 9.88
C PRO A 7 -38.97 -7.61 9.56
N SER A 8 -38.40 -6.91 10.53
CA SER A 8 -36.99 -6.48 10.54
C SER A 8 -36.08 -7.69 10.56
N VAL A 9 -35.15 -7.74 9.63
CA VAL A 9 -34.03 -8.67 9.65
C VAL A 9 -33.07 -8.17 10.75
N GLN A 10 -32.91 -8.99 11.79
CA GLN A 10 -31.89 -8.78 12.80
C GLN A 10 -30.54 -9.22 12.23
N ASP A 11 -29.59 -8.28 12.16
CA ASP A 11 -28.17 -8.54 11.93
C ASP A 11 -27.62 -9.42 13.05
N ASN A 12 -27.32 -10.67 12.74
CA ASN A 12 -26.48 -11.53 13.56
C ASN A 12 -25.02 -11.28 13.19
N GLN A 13 -24.39 -10.29 13.81
CA GLN A 13 -22.93 -10.24 13.90
C GLN A 13 -22.46 -11.20 15.02
N PRO A 14 -21.44 -12.02 14.76
CA PRO A 14 -20.81 -12.80 15.83
C PRO A 14 -20.03 -11.87 16.77
N PRO A 15 -19.98 -12.17 18.08
CA PRO A 15 -19.30 -11.32 19.06
C PRO A 15 -17.78 -11.33 18.82
N SER A 16 -17.20 -10.13 18.76
CA SER A 16 -15.76 -9.90 18.76
C SER A 16 -15.07 -10.57 19.94
N ARG A 17 -14.07 -11.42 19.67
CA ARG A 17 -13.18 -12.05 20.66
C ARG A 17 -12.15 -11.06 21.22
N GLN A 18 -12.59 -9.96 21.79
CA GLN A 18 -11.73 -9.00 22.51
C GLN A 18 -11.97 -8.91 24.01
N GLN A 19 -12.42 -10.01 24.66
CA GLN A 19 -12.54 -10.04 26.11
C GLN A 19 -11.85 -11.26 26.73
N SER A 20 -10.52 -11.36 26.58
CA SER A 20 -9.74 -12.22 27.50
C SER A 20 -8.21 -11.98 27.43
N LEU A 21 -7.74 -10.75 27.50
CA LEU A 21 -6.32 -10.43 27.70
C LEU A 21 -6.12 -9.24 28.63
N SER A 22 -6.85 -9.21 29.75
CA SER A 22 -6.64 -8.26 30.84
C SER A 22 -6.44 -9.00 32.14
N LEU A 23 -5.38 -9.80 32.24
CA LEU A 23 -4.86 -10.26 33.55
C LEU A 23 -3.47 -10.91 33.39
N PHE A 24 -2.47 -10.18 32.94
CA PHE A 24 -1.05 -10.50 33.20
C PHE A 24 -0.16 -9.29 32.82
N LEU A 25 -0.30 -8.23 33.57
CA LEU A 25 0.61 -7.08 33.50
C LEU A 25 1.03 -6.72 34.94
N LEU A 26 1.95 -7.50 35.47
CA LEU A 26 2.86 -7.09 36.52
C LEU A 26 4.07 -8.03 36.51
N LEU A 27 5.24 -7.44 36.39
CA LEU A 27 6.58 -7.99 36.52
C LEU A 27 7.34 -8.21 35.20
N SER A 28 8.09 -7.19 34.80
CA SER A 28 9.55 -7.23 34.71
C SER A 28 10.06 -6.08 33.82
N PHE A 29 10.36 -4.95 34.43
CA PHE A 29 11.30 -3.98 33.84
C PHE A 29 12.70 -4.62 33.84
N PHE A 30 13.04 -5.34 32.79
CA PHE A 30 14.42 -5.59 32.40
C PHE A 30 14.71 -4.81 31.12
N SER A 31 15.34 -3.64 31.28
CA SER A 31 16.00 -2.94 30.18
C SER A 31 17.11 -3.83 29.61
N PHE A 32 16.78 -4.65 28.63
CA PHE A 32 17.79 -5.17 27.72
C PHE A 32 18.21 -4.03 26.79
N ARG A 33 19.27 -3.30 27.17
CA ARG A 33 20.09 -2.61 26.19
C ARG A 33 20.67 -3.71 25.27
N LEU A 34 20.03 -3.96 24.14
CA LEU A 34 20.72 -4.60 23.02
C LEU A 34 21.88 -3.66 22.64
N VAL A 35 23.08 -3.99 23.08
CA VAL A 35 24.31 -3.47 22.48
C VAL A 35 24.32 -4.06 21.08
N LEU A 36 23.82 -3.31 20.09
CA LEU A 36 24.02 -3.62 18.68
C LEU A 36 25.54 -3.58 18.44
N THR A 37 26.16 -4.77 18.51
CA THR A 37 27.46 -4.97 17.85
C THR A 37 27.27 -4.55 16.38
N PRO A 38 28.23 -3.85 15.76
CA PRO A 38 28.12 -3.49 14.35
C PRO A 38 27.95 -4.79 13.56
N THR A 39 26.72 -5.12 13.23
CA THR A 39 26.36 -6.25 12.37
C THR A 39 27.00 -5.96 11.02
N MET A 40 27.84 -6.88 10.55
CA MET A 40 28.38 -6.80 9.17
C MET A 40 27.19 -6.64 8.23
N ALA A 41 27.25 -5.59 7.38
CA ALA A 41 26.17 -5.29 6.43
C ALA A 41 25.67 -6.57 5.74
N CYS A 42 24.39 -6.81 5.78
CA CYS A 42 23.77 -8.01 5.18
C CYS A 42 24.15 -8.08 3.69
N LYS A 43 24.64 -9.23 3.25
CA LYS A 43 25.10 -9.40 1.85
C LYS A 43 23.96 -9.74 0.88
N HIS A 44 22.75 -10.00 1.38
CA HIS A 44 21.56 -10.39 0.58
C HIS A 44 21.84 -11.48 -0.48
N THR A 45 22.70 -12.46 -0.12
CA THR A 45 23.21 -13.44 -1.10
C THR A 45 22.24 -14.58 -1.35
N ILE A 46 21.48 -14.99 -0.33
CA ILE A 46 20.53 -16.09 -0.40
C ILE A 46 19.12 -15.53 -0.16
N LEU A 47 18.21 -15.90 -1.07
CA LEU A 47 16.84 -15.43 -1.04
C LEU A 47 15.93 -16.40 -0.28
N GLN A 48 15.01 -15.86 0.51
CA GLN A 48 13.88 -16.57 1.10
C GLN A 48 12.76 -16.57 0.06
N LEU A 49 12.61 -17.65 -0.68
CA LEU A 49 11.64 -17.77 -1.78
C LEU A 49 10.38 -18.55 -1.38
N ASN A 50 10.52 -19.49 -0.45
CA ASN A 50 9.41 -20.22 0.17
C ASN A 50 8.89 -19.45 1.39
N SER A 51 7.78 -19.92 1.97
CA SER A 51 7.25 -19.39 3.23
C SER A 51 8.33 -19.30 4.30
N SER A 52 8.23 -18.32 5.18
CA SER A 52 9.15 -18.17 6.30
C SER A 52 9.03 -19.34 7.28
N PRO A 53 10.04 -19.59 8.13
CA PRO A 53 9.92 -20.58 9.21
C PRO A 53 8.81 -20.26 10.22
N PHE A 54 8.41 -18.99 10.35
CA PHE A 54 7.35 -18.55 11.25
C PHE A 54 5.93 -18.76 10.68
N ALA A 55 5.78 -18.94 9.37
CA ALA A 55 4.48 -19.00 8.69
C ALA A 55 3.54 -20.07 9.29
N GLU A 56 4.06 -21.25 9.60
CA GLU A 56 3.28 -22.35 10.21
C GLU A 56 2.76 -21.96 11.61
N LEU A 57 3.58 -21.29 12.43
CA LEU A 57 3.15 -20.81 13.76
C LEU A 57 2.07 -19.72 13.66
N ALA A 58 2.14 -18.91 12.61
CA ALA A 58 1.12 -17.90 12.32
C ALA A 58 -0.17 -18.51 11.72
N GLY A 59 -0.20 -19.83 11.47
CA GLY A 59 -1.34 -20.50 10.83
C GLY A 59 -1.45 -20.25 9.33
N TYR A 60 -0.39 -19.73 8.69
CA TYR A 60 -0.36 -19.51 7.25
C TYR A 60 0.18 -20.72 6.51
N GLU A 61 -0.61 -21.24 5.57
CA GLU A 61 -0.20 -22.26 4.61
C GLU A 61 -0.35 -21.72 3.18
N GLN A 62 0.75 -21.62 2.45
CA GLN A 62 0.69 -21.19 1.05
C GLN A 62 -0.07 -22.26 0.22
N PRO A 63 -1.10 -21.87 -0.56
CA PRO A 63 -1.76 -22.80 -1.48
C PRO A 63 -0.75 -23.51 -2.39
N ASP A 64 -0.96 -24.78 -2.68
CA ASP A 64 -0.07 -25.55 -3.53
C ASP A 64 0.00 -25.02 -4.98
N ALA A 65 0.93 -25.51 -5.79
CA ALA A 65 1.14 -25.04 -7.15
C ALA A 65 -0.09 -25.23 -8.05
N ALA A 66 -0.86 -26.31 -7.85
CA ALA A 66 -2.06 -26.56 -8.64
C ALA A 66 -3.20 -25.60 -8.25
N ALA A 67 -3.38 -25.35 -6.95
CA ALA A 67 -4.33 -24.39 -6.43
C ALA A 67 -3.99 -22.97 -6.90
N ARG A 68 -2.71 -22.56 -6.83
CA ARG A 68 -2.26 -21.26 -7.35
C ARG A 68 -2.52 -21.11 -8.84
N ALA A 69 -2.18 -22.12 -9.65
CA ALA A 69 -2.42 -22.13 -11.09
C ALA A 69 -3.93 -22.10 -11.45
N ALA A 70 -4.77 -22.75 -10.65
CA ALA A 70 -6.22 -22.66 -10.79
C ALA A 70 -6.75 -21.28 -10.45
N ALA A 71 -6.21 -20.64 -9.39
CA ALA A 71 -6.58 -19.30 -8.95
C ALA A 71 -6.28 -18.21 -9.99
N GLU A 72 -5.30 -18.41 -10.88
CA GLU A 72 -4.97 -17.50 -11.97
C GLU A 72 -6.03 -17.50 -13.10
N THR A 73 -6.97 -18.45 -13.10
CA THR A 73 -7.92 -18.63 -14.21
C THR A 73 -9.36 -18.29 -13.80
N THR A 74 -10.09 -17.64 -14.68
CA THR A 74 -11.52 -17.34 -14.49
C THR A 74 -12.39 -18.61 -14.49
N SER A 75 -11.90 -19.73 -15.01
CA SER A 75 -12.56 -21.04 -14.92
C SER A 75 -12.38 -21.72 -13.57
N GLY A 76 -11.42 -21.31 -12.76
CA GLY A 76 -11.00 -21.96 -11.52
C GLY A 76 -10.36 -23.34 -11.74
N ARG A 77 -9.82 -23.60 -12.93
CA ARG A 77 -9.20 -24.90 -13.28
C ARG A 77 -7.74 -24.65 -13.69
N ALA A 78 -6.85 -25.43 -13.10
CA ALA A 78 -5.45 -25.41 -13.52
C ALA A 78 -5.32 -25.86 -15.00
N PRO A 79 -4.45 -25.22 -15.80
CA PRO A 79 -4.15 -25.67 -17.14
C PRO A 79 -3.65 -27.12 -17.14
N LYS A 80 -3.90 -27.91 -18.19
CA LYS A 80 -3.48 -29.33 -18.29
C LYS A 80 -1.97 -29.52 -18.16
N SER A 81 -1.17 -28.54 -18.56
CA SER A 81 0.27 -28.51 -18.36
C SER A 81 0.60 -27.40 -17.35
N VAL A 82 0.40 -27.71 -16.07
CA VAL A 82 0.81 -26.77 -15.00
C VAL A 82 2.33 -26.73 -14.99
N LYS A 83 2.90 -25.67 -15.55
CA LYS A 83 4.25 -25.26 -15.18
C LYS A 83 4.10 -24.36 -13.97
N ASP A 84 4.63 -24.79 -12.84
CA ASP A 84 4.69 -23.93 -11.65
C ASP A 84 5.37 -22.61 -12.04
N ARG A 85 4.82 -21.51 -11.54
CA ARG A 85 5.43 -20.20 -11.76
C ARG A 85 6.83 -20.21 -11.15
N PRO A 86 7.84 -19.63 -11.83
CA PRO A 86 9.19 -19.63 -11.28
C PRO A 86 9.21 -18.97 -9.91
N ILE A 87 9.49 -19.72 -8.86
CA ILE A 87 9.56 -19.22 -7.48
C ILE A 87 10.59 -18.08 -7.33
N GLY A 88 11.61 -18.06 -8.17
CA GLY A 88 12.57 -16.97 -8.26
C GLY A 88 12.00 -15.68 -8.87
N THR A 89 10.76 -15.72 -9.42
CA THR A 89 10.03 -14.55 -9.92
C THR A 89 8.91 -14.17 -8.95
N PHE A 90 8.15 -15.15 -8.47
CA PHE A 90 7.03 -14.95 -7.56
C PHE A 90 7.23 -15.76 -6.28
N PRO A 91 7.97 -15.24 -5.29
CA PRO A 91 8.17 -15.90 -4.02
C PRO A 91 6.89 -15.97 -3.20
N ALA A 92 6.90 -16.81 -2.17
CA ALA A 92 5.85 -16.83 -1.15
C ALA A 92 5.75 -15.47 -0.43
N PRO A 93 4.58 -15.11 0.12
CA PRO A 93 4.47 -14.01 1.06
C PRO A 93 5.46 -14.17 2.22
N LEU A 94 6.01 -13.06 2.70
CA LEU A 94 6.75 -13.06 3.95
C LEU A 94 5.76 -12.92 5.11
N VAL A 95 5.67 -13.96 5.92
CA VAL A 95 4.92 -13.97 7.19
C VAL A 95 5.97 -14.00 8.30
N LEU A 96 6.10 -12.91 9.03
CA LEU A 96 7.18 -12.72 10.01
C LEU A 96 6.61 -12.45 11.41
N PRO A 97 7.39 -12.70 12.47
CA PRO A 97 6.99 -12.32 13.82
C PRO A 97 6.62 -10.84 13.89
N HIS A 98 5.58 -10.52 14.64
CA HIS A 98 5.03 -9.17 14.81
C HIS A 98 4.42 -8.53 13.55
N ASP A 99 4.23 -9.30 12.48
CA ASP A 99 3.40 -8.87 11.36
C ASP A 99 1.92 -9.01 11.75
N GLU A 100 1.13 -7.97 11.47
CA GLU A 100 -0.27 -7.90 11.88
C GLU A 100 -1.22 -8.38 10.78
N LEU A 101 -0.97 -7.97 9.51
CA LEU A 101 -1.86 -8.25 8.39
C LEU A 101 -1.18 -8.80 7.14
N ASN A 102 0.11 -9.10 7.18
CA ASN A 102 0.87 -9.47 5.98
C ASN A 102 0.27 -10.65 5.18
N TYR A 103 -0.53 -11.48 5.79
CA TYR A 103 -1.24 -12.58 5.15
C TYR A 103 -2.75 -12.60 5.41
N ASP A 104 -3.26 -11.70 6.24
CA ASP A 104 -4.65 -11.54 6.64
C ASP A 104 -5.37 -12.88 6.89
N PRO A 105 -5.27 -13.43 8.12
CA PRO A 105 -5.76 -14.79 8.42
C PRO A 105 -7.28 -14.92 8.35
N ASP A 106 -8.01 -13.80 8.41
CA ASP A 106 -9.47 -13.76 8.36
C ASP A 106 -10.01 -13.63 6.92
N SER A 107 -9.13 -13.30 5.96
CA SER A 107 -9.51 -13.19 4.54
C SER A 107 -9.34 -14.52 3.82
N SER A 108 -10.41 -14.97 3.17
CA SER A 108 -10.34 -16.12 2.29
C SER A 108 -9.53 -15.81 1.03
N PRO A 109 -8.71 -16.75 0.51
CA PRO A 109 -8.03 -16.56 -0.76
C PRO A 109 -9.02 -16.27 -1.89
N GLN A 110 -8.90 -15.12 -2.55
CA GLN A 110 -9.76 -14.76 -3.68
C GLN A 110 -9.10 -15.16 -5.01
N SER A 111 -9.59 -16.21 -5.68
CA SER A 111 -9.18 -16.58 -7.02
C SER A 111 -9.74 -15.64 -8.10
N ALA A 112 -9.24 -15.73 -9.34
CA ALA A 112 -9.80 -15.00 -10.47
C ALA A 112 -11.25 -15.40 -10.77
N LYS A 113 -11.65 -16.64 -10.46
CA LYS A 113 -13.03 -17.11 -10.61
C LYS A 113 -13.95 -16.50 -9.56
N GLU A 114 -13.55 -16.48 -8.28
CA GLU A 114 -14.31 -15.86 -7.19
C GLU A 114 -14.46 -14.37 -7.45
N TRP A 115 -13.37 -13.68 -7.75
CA TRP A 115 -13.39 -12.29 -8.15
C TRP A 115 -14.32 -11.98 -9.33
N LEU A 116 -14.33 -12.84 -10.37
CA LEU A 116 -15.22 -12.65 -11.52
C LEU A 116 -16.70 -12.74 -11.17
N ASN A 117 -17.03 -13.58 -10.18
CA ASN A 117 -18.40 -13.84 -9.71
C ASN A 117 -18.81 -12.92 -8.55
N GLU A 118 -17.94 -12.00 -8.10
CA GLU A 118 -18.27 -11.04 -7.06
C GLU A 118 -19.43 -10.14 -7.49
N GLU A 119 -20.55 -10.22 -6.77
CA GLU A 119 -21.80 -9.54 -7.14
C GLU A 119 -21.66 -8.00 -7.07
N CYS A 120 -20.90 -7.51 -6.09
CA CYS A 120 -20.71 -6.07 -5.87
C CYS A 120 -19.57 -5.49 -6.71
N ARG A 121 -18.91 -6.28 -7.53
CA ARG A 121 -17.78 -5.83 -8.35
C ARG A 121 -18.23 -4.85 -9.44
N ASN A 122 -17.64 -3.68 -9.46
CA ASN A 122 -17.79 -2.73 -10.55
C ASN A 122 -17.07 -3.27 -11.80
N LYS A 123 -17.82 -3.45 -12.90
CA LYS A 123 -17.26 -3.91 -14.16
C LYS A 123 -16.78 -2.71 -14.98
N LEU A 124 -15.61 -2.85 -15.62
CA LEU A 124 -15.18 -1.90 -16.63
C LEU A 124 -16.08 -2.02 -17.86
N SER A 125 -16.54 -0.90 -18.36
CA SER A 125 -17.38 -0.85 -19.55
C SER A 125 -17.03 0.31 -20.45
N SER A 126 -17.00 0.07 -21.75
CA SER A 126 -16.90 1.12 -22.76
C SER A 126 -18.19 1.94 -22.90
N ALA A 127 -19.29 1.45 -22.38
CA ALA A 127 -20.59 2.14 -22.34
C ALA A 127 -21.31 1.80 -21.01
N PRO A 128 -21.62 2.79 -20.18
CA PRO A 128 -21.48 4.23 -20.35
C PRO A 128 -20.23 4.83 -19.72
N ARG A 129 -19.10 4.75 -20.38
CA ARG A 129 -17.87 5.56 -20.16
C ARG A 129 -17.23 5.59 -18.76
N MET A 130 -17.57 4.72 -17.81
CA MET A 130 -16.86 4.59 -16.53
C MET A 130 -15.54 3.83 -16.76
N ASN A 131 -14.55 4.52 -17.27
CA ASN A 131 -13.30 3.89 -17.70
C ASN A 131 -12.05 4.70 -17.37
N LYS A 132 -12.16 5.75 -16.53
CA LYS A 132 -11.02 6.60 -16.17
C LYS A 132 -10.66 6.44 -14.72
N LEU A 133 -9.38 6.50 -14.44
CA LEU A 133 -8.85 6.68 -13.08
C LEU A 133 -8.55 8.15 -12.86
N TYR A 134 -9.02 8.68 -11.72
CA TYR A 134 -8.71 10.06 -11.32
C TYR A 134 -7.79 10.06 -10.11
N VAL A 135 -6.76 10.89 -10.18
CA VAL A 135 -5.88 11.22 -9.05
C VAL A 135 -6.24 12.63 -8.59
N VAL A 136 -6.68 12.74 -7.35
CA VAL A 136 -6.96 14.03 -6.73
C VAL A 136 -5.72 14.44 -5.94
N GLN A 137 -5.19 15.61 -6.27
CA GLN A 137 -4.04 16.14 -5.55
C GLN A 137 -4.40 16.50 -4.10
N VAL A 138 -3.39 16.60 -3.28
CA VAL A 138 -3.51 17.04 -1.89
C VAL A 138 -4.30 18.36 -1.83
N PRO A 139 -5.35 18.45 -0.96
CA PRO A 139 -6.16 19.66 -0.84
C PRO A 139 -5.34 20.86 -0.39
N GLY A 140 -5.55 22.00 -1.03
CA GLY A 140 -4.95 23.27 -0.61
C GLY A 140 -5.48 23.70 0.77
N ILE A 141 -4.75 24.56 1.47
CA ILE A 141 -5.18 25.12 2.76
C ILE A 141 -5.60 26.58 2.57
N SER A 142 -6.88 26.89 2.82
CA SER A 142 -7.38 28.24 2.77
C SER A 142 -6.83 29.10 3.93
N PHE A 143 -6.86 30.42 3.77
CA PHE A 143 -6.45 31.33 4.85
C PHE A 143 -7.28 31.15 6.15
N LYS A 144 -8.51 30.66 6.06
CA LYS A 144 -9.37 30.35 7.22
C LYS A 144 -8.92 29.13 8.00
N ALA A 145 -8.14 28.26 7.37
CA ALA A 145 -7.59 27.02 7.95
C ALA A 145 -6.05 27.07 8.05
N ASP A 146 -5.44 28.25 8.02
CA ASP A 146 -3.98 28.41 8.03
C ASP A 146 -3.30 27.74 9.23
N PHE A 147 -4.01 27.54 10.32
CA PHE A 147 -3.57 26.80 11.50
C PHE A 147 -3.27 25.32 11.21
N MET A 148 -3.82 24.74 10.12
CA MET A 148 -3.57 23.36 9.74
C MET A 148 -2.18 23.14 9.12
N ARG A 149 -1.48 24.19 8.67
CA ARG A 149 -0.16 24.05 8.02
C ARG A 149 0.88 23.38 8.89
N HIS A 150 0.78 23.52 10.21
CA HIS A 150 1.71 22.86 11.12
C HIS A 150 1.31 21.42 11.45
N TRP A 151 0.09 20.97 11.09
CA TRP A 151 -0.34 19.59 11.35
C TRP A 151 0.31 18.57 10.45
N VAL A 152 0.86 18.99 9.30
CA VAL A 152 1.58 18.11 8.37
C VAL A 152 3.07 17.97 8.71
N VAL A 153 3.54 18.70 9.72
CA VAL A 153 4.92 18.65 10.17
C VAL A 153 5.03 17.64 11.32
N PRO A 154 5.89 16.60 11.21
CA PRO A 154 6.10 15.65 12.28
C PRO A 154 6.54 16.32 13.58
N SER A 155 6.00 15.88 14.71
CA SER A 155 6.35 16.41 16.03
C SER A 155 7.84 16.17 16.33
N GLY A 156 8.52 17.19 16.86
CA GLY A 156 9.96 17.14 17.14
C GLY A 156 10.87 17.37 15.94
N TYR A 157 10.31 17.58 14.76
CA TYR A 157 11.07 18.03 13.60
C TYR A 157 11.34 19.53 13.75
N ASP A 158 12.57 19.90 14.10
CA ASP A 158 13.02 21.29 14.25
C ASP A 158 13.49 21.81 12.88
N GLU A 159 12.68 22.64 12.22
CA GLU A 159 13.09 23.34 10.99
C GLU A 159 14.38 24.18 11.20
N VAL A 160 14.66 24.59 12.44
CA VAL A 160 15.84 25.38 12.81
C VAL A 160 17.14 24.58 12.67
N LYS A 161 17.10 23.23 12.84
CA LYS A 161 18.29 22.36 12.65
C LYS A 161 18.60 22.06 11.19
N SER A 162 17.68 22.34 10.29
CA SER A 162 17.85 22.10 8.85
C SER A 162 18.61 23.19 8.09
N GLU A 163 19.27 24.13 8.78
CA GLU A 163 20.07 25.22 8.17
C GLU A 163 19.36 25.97 7.04
N GLY A 164 18.05 26.22 7.19
CA GLY A 164 17.25 26.92 6.18
C GLY A 164 16.92 26.09 4.94
N LYS A 165 17.19 24.78 4.96
CA LYS A 165 16.74 23.87 3.91
C LYS A 165 15.25 23.56 4.12
N VAL A 166 14.46 23.92 3.15
CA VAL A 166 13.04 23.52 3.08
C VAL A 166 13.00 22.00 3.15
N GLY A 167 12.24 21.44 4.10
CA GLY A 167 12.06 19.99 4.20
C GLY A 167 11.51 19.39 2.88
N PRO A 168 11.67 18.10 2.64
CA PRO A 168 11.16 17.48 1.42
C PRO A 168 9.64 17.69 1.34
N SER A 169 9.16 18.20 0.21
CA SER A 169 7.73 18.32 -0.08
C SER A 169 7.14 16.96 -0.46
N PRO A 170 5.85 16.71 -0.20
CA PRO A 170 5.17 15.51 -0.69
C PRO A 170 5.34 15.36 -2.21
N PRO A 171 5.39 14.12 -2.73
CA PRO A 171 5.45 13.90 -4.17
C PRO A 171 4.26 14.52 -4.89
N SER A 172 4.50 15.11 -6.08
CA SER A 172 3.45 15.69 -6.90
C SER A 172 2.47 14.63 -7.41
N ALA A 173 1.19 14.99 -7.51
CA ALA A 173 0.15 14.13 -8.06
C ALA A 173 0.45 13.68 -9.51
N ASP A 174 1.20 14.45 -10.29
CA ASP A 174 1.63 14.08 -11.64
C ASP A 174 2.50 12.81 -11.67
N HIS A 175 3.32 12.60 -10.63
CA HIS A 175 4.12 11.37 -10.54
C HIS A 175 3.23 10.13 -10.40
N PHE A 176 2.11 10.25 -9.67
CA PHE A 176 1.14 9.16 -9.53
C PHE A 176 0.35 8.92 -10.81
N VAL A 177 -0.01 9.97 -11.57
CA VAL A 177 -0.63 9.83 -12.89
C VAL A 177 0.31 9.06 -13.83
N ASP A 178 1.59 9.42 -13.88
CA ASP A 178 2.59 8.72 -14.70
C ASP A 178 2.74 7.25 -14.30
N TYR A 179 2.81 6.99 -13.00
CA TYR A 179 2.92 5.63 -12.46
C TYR A 179 1.69 4.79 -12.77
N LEU A 180 0.50 5.29 -12.43
CA LEU A 180 -0.75 4.57 -12.62
C LEU A 180 -1.07 4.33 -14.10
N THR A 181 -0.65 5.23 -14.99
CA THR A 181 -0.75 5.02 -16.46
C THR A 181 0.06 3.80 -16.89
N ALA A 182 1.19 3.52 -16.25
CA ALA A 182 1.97 2.32 -16.52
C ALA A 182 1.44 1.09 -15.76
N PHE A 183 0.98 1.26 -14.53
CA PHE A 183 0.51 0.17 -13.66
C PHE A 183 -0.83 -0.40 -14.12
N TYR A 184 -1.78 0.47 -14.50
CA TYR A 184 -3.07 0.15 -15.10
C TYR A 184 -3.05 0.45 -16.60
N HIS A 185 -2.07 -0.12 -17.28
CA HIS A 185 -1.84 0.08 -18.73
C HIS A 185 -3.14 0.02 -19.52
N ASP A 186 -3.29 0.87 -20.53
CA ASP A 186 -4.50 1.07 -21.36
C ASP A 186 -5.73 1.66 -20.64
N MET A 187 -5.64 2.02 -19.37
CA MET A 187 -6.66 2.87 -18.74
C MET A 187 -6.25 4.34 -18.79
N PRO A 188 -7.17 5.24 -19.19
CA PRO A 188 -6.92 6.68 -19.07
C PRO A 188 -6.80 7.08 -17.58
N VAL A 189 -5.64 7.61 -17.20
CA VAL A 189 -5.40 8.18 -15.88
C VAL A 189 -5.34 9.70 -16.01
N ARG A 190 -6.04 10.43 -15.13
CA ARG A 190 -6.16 11.90 -15.18
C ARG A 190 -6.00 12.53 -13.81
N LEU A 191 -5.43 13.72 -13.77
CA LEU A 191 -5.61 14.58 -12.60
C LEU A 191 -7.08 15.02 -12.52
N PHE A 192 -7.62 15.04 -11.31
CA PHE A 192 -8.93 15.60 -11.06
C PHE A 192 -8.89 17.11 -11.29
N PRO A 193 -9.79 17.66 -12.12
CA PRO A 193 -9.63 19.03 -12.63
C PRO A 193 -9.89 20.13 -11.60
N THR A 194 -10.67 19.84 -10.57
CA THR A 194 -11.09 20.82 -9.57
C THR A 194 -10.35 20.60 -8.26
N PRO A 195 -9.54 21.55 -7.79
CA PRO A 195 -8.81 21.38 -6.54
C PRO A 195 -9.76 21.38 -5.33
N LEU A 196 -9.46 20.53 -4.36
CA LEU A 196 -10.09 20.56 -3.04
C LEU A 196 -9.34 21.54 -2.12
N THR A 197 -10.02 22.03 -1.09
CA THR A 197 -9.43 23.01 -0.18
C THR A 197 -9.89 22.77 1.26
N TRP A 198 -8.96 22.66 2.18
CA TRP A 198 -9.23 22.68 3.62
C TRP A 198 -9.67 24.08 4.04
N THR A 199 -10.72 24.16 4.83
CA THR A 199 -11.27 25.42 5.37
C THR A 199 -11.74 25.24 6.81
N SER A 200 -11.99 26.33 7.52
CA SER A 200 -12.59 26.23 8.85
C SER A 200 -14.05 25.78 8.75
N TRP A 201 -14.51 25.00 9.73
CA TRP A 201 -15.92 24.62 9.87
C TRP A 201 -16.61 25.52 10.91
N GLY A 202 -17.67 26.21 10.49
CA GLY A 202 -18.48 27.11 11.34
C GLY A 202 -17.97 28.56 11.43
N SER A 203 -18.81 29.45 11.96
CA SER A 203 -18.58 30.91 11.97
C SER A 203 -17.74 31.44 13.14
N ASN A 204 -17.25 30.57 14.05
CA ASN A 204 -16.66 31.00 15.33
C ASN A 204 -15.16 30.75 15.47
N THR A 205 -14.38 30.79 14.42
CA THR A 205 -12.94 30.96 14.59
C THR A 205 -12.58 32.42 14.73
N LYS A 206 -12.68 32.94 15.96
CA LYS A 206 -11.91 34.16 16.30
C LYS A 206 -10.46 33.81 16.00
N SER A 207 -9.92 34.45 14.98
CA SER A 207 -8.51 34.36 14.61
C SER A 207 -7.67 34.64 15.86
N ALA A 208 -7.20 33.61 16.51
CA ALA A 208 -6.23 33.72 17.58
C ALA A 208 -4.88 34.03 16.94
N LYS A 209 -4.66 35.30 16.63
CA LYS A 209 -3.34 35.81 16.29
C LYS A 209 -2.40 35.47 17.45
N GLY A 210 -1.51 34.49 17.24
CA GLY A 210 -0.30 34.34 18.04
C GLY A 210 -0.34 33.38 19.21
N CYS A 211 -1.31 32.45 19.37
CA CYS A 211 -1.31 31.50 20.47
C CYS A 211 -1.02 30.06 19.99
N ARG A 212 0.17 29.54 20.29
CA ARG A 212 0.57 28.13 20.05
C ARG A 212 -0.21 27.10 20.90
N SER A 213 -1.17 27.53 21.70
CA SER A 213 -1.93 26.73 22.68
C SER A 213 -3.45 26.81 22.50
N ALA A 214 -3.95 27.03 21.28
CA ALA A 214 -5.38 26.91 21.06
C ALA A 214 -5.77 25.41 20.97
N ALA A 215 -6.84 25.02 21.68
CA ALA A 215 -7.40 23.67 21.57
C ALA A 215 -7.74 23.35 20.09
N LEU A 216 -7.50 22.10 19.68
CA LEU A 216 -7.85 21.64 18.34
C LEU A 216 -9.36 21.84 18.09
N PRO A 217 -9.76 22.29 16.89
CA PRO A 217 -11.17 22.35 16.52
C PRO A 217 -11.71 20.89 16.42
N LYS A 218 -12.97 20.69 16.80
CA LYS A 218 -13.62 19.39 16.63
C LYS A 218 -13.83 19.00 15.17
N TYR A 219 -13.94 20.00 14.31
CA TYR A 219 -14.23 19.82 12.89
C TYR A 219 -13.50 20.86 12.04
N ILE A 220 -13.15 20.44 10.82
CA ILE A 220 -12.75 21.30 9.72
C ILE A 220 -13.66 21.07 8.53
N GLY A 221 -13.54 21.86 7.49
CA GLY A 221 -14.26 21.69 6.23
C GLY A 221 -13.35 21.25 5.10
N LEU A 222 -13.80 20.31 4.28
CA LEU A 222 -13.22 20.01 2.97
C LEU A 222 -14.14 20.56 1.90
N SER A 223 -13.67 21.59 1.16
CA SER A 223 -14.46 22.29 0.15
C SER A 223 -14.12 21.84 -1.26
N HIS A 224 -15.17 21.67 -2.07
CA HIS A 224 -15.12 21.45 -3.50
C HIS A 224 -16.21 22.33 -4.17
N GLY A 225 -15.82 23.36 -4.93
CA GLY A 225 -16.78 24.34 -5.46
C GLY A 225 -17.58 24.99 -4.33
N ASP A 226 -18.90 24.97 -4.43
CA ASP A 226 -19.83 25.52 -3.45
C ASP A 226 -20.18 24.54 -2.30
N HIS A 227 -19.71 23.30 -2.39
CA HIS A 227 -19.94 22.28 -1.36
C HIS A 227 -18.81 22.26 -0.35
N CYS A 228 -19.18 22.00 0.92
CA CYS A 228 -18.21 21.85 2.00
C CYS A 228 -18.65 20.70 2.91
N THR A 229 -17.84 19.67 2.98
CA THR A 229 -18.07 18.53 3.86
C THR A 229 -17.37 18.74 5.20
N ARG A 230 -18.05 18.38 6.28
CA ARG A 230 -17.53 18.46 7.64
C ARG A 230 -16.66 17.25 7.93
N ILE A 231 -15.42 17.47 8.38
CA ILE A 231 -14.45 16.43 8.70
C ILE A 231 -14.13 16.50 10.20
N ARG A 232 -14.23 15.37 10.89
CA ARG A 232 -13.86 15.19 12.30
C ARG A 232 -12.36 15.32 12.48
N VAL A 233 -11.95 15.90 13.63
CA VAL A 233 -10.55 16.09 14.01
C VAL A 233 -10.31 15.55 15.39
N ARG A 234 -9.18 14.84 15.59
CA ARG A 234 -8.68 14.44 16.91
C ARG A 234 -7.18 14.73 17.06
N PRO A 235 -6.63 14.78 18.29
CA PRO A 235 -5.18 14.69 18.49
C PRO A 235 -4.67 13.34 18.04
N ALA A 236 -3.46 13.25 17.47
CA ALA A 236 -2.83 11.97 17.17
C ALA A 236 -2.44 11.25 18.48
N PRO A 237 -2.89 9.99 18.72
CA PRO A 237 -2.62 9.28 19.97
C PRO A 237 -1.13 9.05 20.20
N ASP A 238 -0.39 8.71 19.17
CA ASP A 238 1.05 8.46 19.16
C ASP A 238 1.90 9.73 19.14
N THR A 239 1.27 10.90 19.07
CA THR A 239 1.92 12.21 19.02
C THR A 239 2.87 12.43 17.82
N ALA A 240 2.82 11.60 16.77
CA ALA A 240 3.65 11.78 15.57
C ALA A 240 3.34 13.07 14.84
N PHE A 241 2.07 13.43 14.83
CA PHE A 241 1.55 14.68 14.29
C PHE A 241 0.67 15.39 15.32
N PRO A 242 0.45 16.69 15.20
CA PRO A 242 -0.41 17.42 16.13
C PRO A 242 -1.89 17.00 16.10
N ALA A 243 -2.39 16.60 14.93
CA ALA A 243 -3.79 16.27 14.71
C ALA A 243 -3.98 15.23 13.61
N GLN A 244 -5.10 14.52 13.69
CA GLN A 244 -5.56 13.56 12.68
C GLN A 244 -6.96 13.93 12.17
N LEU A 245 -7.22 13.61 10.91
CA LEU A 245 -8.50 13.78 10.24
C LEU A 245 -9.21 12.44 10.10
N ASN A 246 -10.52 12.44 10.24
CA ASN A 246 -11.31 11.21 10.12
C ASN A 246 -11.42 10.78 8.66
N LEU A 247 -11.04 9.54 8.40
CA LEU A 247 -10.98 8.95 7.07
C LEU A 247 -12.38 8.73 6.46
N ASP A 248 -13.38 8.27 7.24
CA ASP A 248 -14.73 8.04 6.73
C ASP A 248 -15.35 9.32 6.18
N ASP A 249 -15.20 10.44 6.94
CA ASP A 249 -15.71 11.74 6.50
C ASP A 249 -15.03 12.19 5.19
N ILE A 250 -13.73 11.88 5.01
CA ILE A 250 -12.99 12.19 3.77
C ILE A 250 -13.43 11.28 2.62
N LEU A 251 -13.66 9.98 2.88
CA LEU A 251 -14.19 9.04 1.89
C LEU A 251 -15.58 9.48 1.41
N ASP A 252 -16.48 9.85 2.32
CA ASP A 252 -17.81 10.37 1.98
C ASP A 252 -17.73 11.64 1.13
N ALA A 253 -16.82 12.55 1.48
CA ALA A 253 -16.57 13.75 0.66
C ALA A 253 -16.06 13.37 -0.74
N THR A 254 -15.19 12.38 -0.85
CA THR A 254 -14.62 11.91 -2.11
C THR A 254 -15.67 11.22 -2.99
N ILE A 255 -16.58 10.42 -2.38
CA ILE A 255 -17.73 9.82 -3.07
C ILE A 255 -18.62 10.90 -3.69
N SER A 256 -18.85 12.00 -2.96
CA SER A 256 -19.76 13.06 -3.41
C SER A 256 -19.27 13.82 -4.65
N ILE A 257 -17.98 13.74 -4.96
CA ILE A 257 -17.36 14.44 -6.10
C ILE A 257 -16.91 13.51 -7.22
N LEU A 258 -17.21 12.19 -7.12
CA LEU A 258 -16.80 11.21 -8.11
C LEU A 258 -17.41 11.53 -9.48
N PRO A 259 -16.61 11.76 -10.55
CA PRO A 259 -17.15 12.03 -11.89
C PRO A 259 -17.91 10.83 -12.47
N ASP A 260 -18.93 11.12 -13.28
CA ASP A 260 -19.74 10.09 -13.94
C ASP A 260 -18.93 9.16 -14.85
N ASP A 261 -17.81 9.65 -15.39
CA ASP A 261 -16.91 8.87 -16.25
C ASP A 261 -15.76 8.20 -15.48
N ALA A 262 -15.68 8.38 -14.16
CA ALA A 262 -14.69 7.73 -13.34
C ALA A 262 -15.01 6.25 -13.15
N TYR A 263 -14.06 5.37 -13.45
CA TYR A 263 -14.07 4.02 -12.92
C TYR A 263 -13.70 4.01 -11.44
N ALA A 264 -12.63 4.73 -11.08
CA ALA A 264 -12.26 4.95 -9.70
C ALA A 264 -11.51 6.28 -9.52
N MET A 265 -11.43 6.72 -8.27
CA MET A 265 -10.74 7.94 -7.87
C MET A 265 -9.92 7.68 -6.62
N VAL A 266 -8.68 8.22 -6.57
CA VAL A 266 -7.87 8.24 -5.36
C VAL A 266 -7.58 9.69 -4.95
N LEU A 267 -7.89 10.02 -3.70
CA LEU A 267 -7.54 11.31 -3.08
C LEU A 267 -6.25 11.16 -2.25
N LEU A 268 -5.28 12.01 -2.52
CA LEU A 268 -4.07 12.15 -1.71
C LEU A 268 -4.31 13.18 -0.60
N VAL A 269 -3.91 12.85 0.63
CA VAL A 269 -4.05 13.72 1.80
C VAL A 269 -2.70 13.86 2.50
N ASP A 270 -2.24 15.10 2.75
CA ASP A 270 -0.96 15.35 3.43
C ASP A 270 -1.06 15.43 4.96
N HIS A 271 -2.26 15.33 5.50
CA HIS A 271 -2.53 15.24 6.93
C HIS A 271 -2.57 13.80 7.39
N ASP A 272 -2.23 13.57 8.64
CA ASP A 272 -2.41 12.27 9.30
C ASP A 272 -3.90 11.93 9.43
N ILE A 273 -4.28 10.67 9.23
CA ILE A 273 -5.67 10.22 9.23
C ILE A 273 -5.90 9.02 10.15
N TYR A 274 -7.14 8.86 10.59
CA TYR A 274 -7.62 7.73 11.39
C TYR A 274 -8.97 7.25 10.89
N GLU A 275 -9.25 5.96 11.06
CA GLU A 275 -10.55 5.35 10.71
C GLU A 275 -11.41 5.20 11.97
N SER A 276 -10.95 4.50 12.99
CA SER A 276 -11.64 4.26 14.25
C SER A 276 -10.98 4.98 15.43
N GLU A 277 -11.68 5.04 16.56
CA GLU A 277 -11.10 5.64 17.78
C GLU A 277 -9.97 4.80 18.39
N ASP A 278 -9.92 3.50 18.07
CA ASP A 278 -8.91 2.57 18.58
C ASP A 278 -7.64 2.54 17.73
N ASP A 279 -7.65 3.14 16.52
CA ASP A 279 -6.49 3.18 15.64
C ASP A 279 -5.45 4.20 16.11
N ASP A 280 -4.18 3.86 16.03
CA ASP A 280 -3.10 4.86 16.12
C ASP A 280 -3.09 5.75 14.88
N PHE A 281 -3.20 5.20 13.69
CA PHE A 281 -3.36 5.89 12.40
C PHE A 281 -3.81 4.91 11.31
N CYS A 282 -4.23 5.45 10.17
CA CYS A 282 -4.52 4.69 8.96
C CYS A 282 -3.73 5.23 7.77
N CYS A 283 -3.08 4.36 6.99
CA CYS A 283 -2.27 4.77 5.83
C CYS A 283 -3.09 5.05 4.57
N GLY A 284 -4.17 4.31 4.38
CA GLY A 284 -5.08 4.43 3.26
C GLY A 284 -6.24 3.45 3.40
N ARG A 285 -7.30 3.73 2.68
CA ARG A 285 -8.50 2.89 2.61
C ARG A 285 -9.21 3.09 1.29
N ALA A 286 -9.76 2.02 0.76
CA ALA A 286 -10.66 2.08 -0.37
C ALA A 286 -12.06 1.59 -0.01
N TYR A 287 -13.08 2.33 -0.43
CA TYR A 287 -14.45 1.84 -0.52
C TYR A 287 -14.67 1.32 -1.94
N GLY A 288 -14.24 0.06 -2.18
CA GLY A 288 -14.22 -0.56 -3.52
C GLY A 288 -15.58 -0.51 -4.23
N GLY A 289 -16.68 -0.80 -3.53
CA GLY A 289 -18.03 -0.68 -4.06
C GLY A 289 -18.40 0.74 -4.48
N SER A 290 -17.91 1.77 -3.77
CA SER A 290 -18.11 3.19 -4.09
C SER A 290 -17.04 3.75 -5.04
N ARG A 291 -16.02 2.98 -5.40
CA ARG A 291 -14.98 3.31 -6.39
C ARG A 291 -14.08 4.48 -5.97
N VAL A 292 -13.90 4.69 -4.68
CA VAL A 292 -13.03 5.73 -4.15
C VAL A 292 -12.00 5.16 -3.19
N ALA A 293 -10.82 5.79 -3.18
CA ALA A 293 -9.75 5.51 -2.26
C ALA A 293 -9.18 6.83 -1.69
N VAL A 294 -8.68 6.76 -0.47
CA VAL A 294 -7.94 7.86 0.17
C VAL A 294 -6.62 7.32 0.64
N VAL A 295 -5.53 8.01 0.35
CA VAL A 295 -4.18 7.65 0.79
C VAL A 295 -3.53 8.87 1.41
N GLN A 296 -3.08 8.74 2.67
CA GLN A 296 -2.31 9.80 3.29
C GLN A 296 -0.84 9.77 2.83
N THR A 297 -0.23 10.95 2.74
CA THR A 297 1.19 11.04 2.42
C THR A 297 2.07 11.17 3.67
N ALA A 298 1.51 11.66 4.78
CA ALA A 298 2.24 12.04 5.99
C ALA A 298 3.07 10.89 6.59
N ARG A 299 2.46 9.73 6.83
CA ARG A 299 3.12 8.58 7.47
C ARG A 299 4.18 7.90 6.61
N TYR A 300 4.13 8.09 5.29
CA TYR A 300 5.13 7.57 4.37
C TYR A 300 6.40 8.43 4.29
N ASN A 301 6.42 9.59 4.97
CA ASN A 301 7.56 10.47 4.97
C ASN A 301 8.77 9.77 5.63
N PRO A 302 9.89 9.57 4.90
CA PRO A 302 11.07 8.87 5.42
C PRO A 302 11.75 9.54 6.63
N ILE A 303 11.37 10.76 6.97
CA ILE A 303 11.82 11.43 8.19
C ILE A 303 11.34 10.68 9.44
N LEU A 304 10.23 9.96 9.35
CA LEU A 304 9.67 9.18 10.45
C LEU A 304 10.40 7.85 10.71
N ASP A 305 11.26 7.40 9.78
CA ASP A 305 11.88 6.06 9.85
C ASP A 305 12.73 5.82 11.11
N GLU A 306 13.27 6.87 11.69
CA GLU A 306 14.08 6.79 12.92
C GLU A 306 13.26 7.09 14.19
N ARG A 307 11.95 7.26 14.07
CA ARG A 307 11.09 7.53 15.22
C ARG A 307 11.04 6.31 16.13
N LYS A 308 11.21 6.56 17.44
CA LYS A 308 11.19 5.48 18.44
C LYS A 308 9.87 4.68 18.39
N GLY A 309 9.99 3.37 18.22
CA GLY A 309 8.89 2.42 18.10
C GLY A 309 8.53 2.06 16.66
N GLU A 310 8.88 2.92 15.70
CA GLU A 310 8.57 2.71 14.28
C GLU A 310 9.79 2.39 13.42
N GLU A 311 10.98 2.31 13.99
CA GLU A 311 12.26 2.19 13.29
C GLU A 311 12.16 1.28 12.04
N ILE A 312 12.33 1.90 10.87
CA ILE A 312 12.27 1.20 9.59
C ILE A 312 13.66 0.76 9.16
N ASP A 313 13.87 -0.53 9.04
CA ASP A 313 15.11 -1.08 8.50
C ASP A 313 15.15 -0.93 6.97
N ARG A 314 15.75 0.18 6.51
CA ARG A 314 15.91 0.46 5.07
C ARG A 314 16.75 -0.57 4.34
N SER A 315 17.60 -1.31 5.03
CA SER A 315 18.45 -2.33 4.41
C SER A 315 17.69 -3.61 4.05
N HIS A 316 16.49 -3.77 4.60
CA HIS A 316 15.61 -4.92 4.35
C HIS A 316 14.23 -4.51 3.83
N MET A 317 14.10 -3.34 3.20
CA MET A 317 12.95 -3.02 2.35
C MET A 317 12.97 -3.88 1.08
N TRP A 318 11.85 -4.01 0.39
CA TRP A 318 11.83 -4.69 -0.90
C TRP A 318 12.82 -4.04 -1.90
N PRO A 319 13.65 -4.81 -2.65
CA PRO A 319 13.66 -6.27 -2.81
C PRO A 319 14.53 -7.04 -1.80
N TRP A 320 15.20 -6.38 -0.88
CA TRP A 320 16.11 -7.02 0.09
C TRP A 320 15.39 -7.72 1.24
N SER A 321 14.10 -7.46 1.43
CA SER A 321 13.26 -8.10 2.45
C SER A 321 13.26 -9.63 2.36
N HIS A 322 13.35 -10.17 1.14
CA HIS A 322 13.44 -11.61 0.90
C HIS A 322 14.88 -12.15 1.09
N CYS A 323 15.60 -11.66 2.08
CA CYS A 323 16.92 -12.17 2.46
C CYS A 323 16.78 -13.27 3.52
N LYS A 324 17.28 -14.48 3.23
CA LYS A 324 17.17 -15.62 4.16
C LYS A 324 17.80 -15.38 5.52
N THR A 325 18.91 -14.65 5.58
CA THR A 325 19.57 -14.28 6.85
C THR A 325 18.65 -13.38 7.68
N PHE A 326 18.15 -12.31 7.10
CA PHE A 326 17.22 -11.38 7.76
C PHE A 326 15.95 -12.08 8.27
N VAL A 327 15.30 -12.86 7.41
CA VAL A 327 14.11 -13.63 7.78
C VAL A 327 14.42 -14.59 8.94
N GLY A 328 15.56 -15.27 8.88
CA GLY A 328 15.98 -16.19 9.95
C GLY A 328 16.25 -15.49 11.27
N GLU A 329 16.85 -14.29 11.24
CA GLU A 329 17.12 -13.48 12.44
C GLU A 329 15.82 -13.02 13.09
N LEU A 330 14.83 -12.55 12.31
CA LEU A 330 13.53 -12.17 12.83
C LEU A 330 12.76 -13.37 13.42
N CYS A 331 12.76 -14.52 12.72
CA CYS A 331 12.10 -15.73 13.23
C CYS A 331 12.74 -16.23 14.54
N ALA A 332 14.05 -16.01 14.72
CA ALA A 332 14.76 -16.46 15.92
C ALA A 332 14.33 -15.68 17.19
N VAL A 333 13.72 -14.52 17.06
CA VAL A 333 13.15 -13.75 18.20
C VAL A 333 12.02 -14.53 18.88
N GLU A 334 11.27 -15.33 18.12
CA GLU A 334 10.18 -16.20 18.59
C GLU A 334 10.63 -17.66 18.77
N ASP A 335 11.92 -17.88 19.09
CA ASP A 335 12.50 -19.21 19.26
C ASP A 335 12.37 -20.15 18.06
N VAL A 336 12.02 -19.61 16.88
CA VAL A 336 11.93 -20.37 15.62
C VAL A 336 13.30 -20.47 15.01
N LYS A 337 13.86 -21.69 15.01
CA LYS A 337 15.21 -21.93 14.49
C LYS A 337 15.27 -21.65 12.98
N ALA A 338 16.17 -20.75 12.61
CA ALA A 338 16.54 -20.55 11.20
C ALA A 338 17.08 -21.87 10.61
N THR A 339 16.49 -22.31 9.52
CA THR A 339 16.99 -23.48 8.80
C THR A 339 18.14 -23.06 7.87
N PRO A 340 19.27 -23.80 7.88
CA PRO A 340 20.34 -23.54 6.93
C PRO A 340 19.85 -23.60 5.48
N ALA A 341 20.42 -22.77 4.62
CA ALA A 341 20.04 -22.75 3.22
C ALA A 341 20.35 -24.10 2.53
N THR A 342 19.34 -24.67 1.92
CA THR A 342 19.45 -25.92 1.14
C THR A 342 20.25 -25.68 -0.15
N LYS A 343 20.75 -26.77 -0.77
CA LYS A 343 21.42 -26.68 -2.07
C LYS A 343 20.50 -26.07 -3.14
N LYS A 344 19.21 -26.40 -3.11
CA LYS A 344 18.19 -25.86 -4.04
C LYS A 344 18.00 -24.37 -3.87
N GLU A 345 17.88 -23.86 -2.64
CA GLU A 345 17.75 -22.42 -2.37
C GLU A 345 18.99 -21.62 -2.79
N LYS A 346 20.19 -22.18 -2.54
CA LYS A 346 21.44 -21.57 -3.01
C LYS A 346 21.49 -21.48 -4.54
N GLU A 347 21.00 -22.49 -5.24
CA GLU A 347 20.96 -22.49 -6.71
C GLU A 347 19.92 -21.49 -7.24
N LEU A 348 18.71 -21.48 -6.70
CA LEU A 348 17.66 -20.53 -7.05
C LEU A 348 18.05 -19.07 -6.76
N SER A 349 18.92 -18.83 -5.79
CA SER A 349 19.42 -17.49 -5.46
C SER A 349 20.50 -16.96 -6.40
N LYS A 350 20.96 -17.76 -7.39
CA LYS A 350 21.95 -17.33 -8.38
C LYS A 350 21.37 -16.58 -9.56
N GLY A 351 20.06 -16.75 -9.83
CA GLY A 351 19.37 -16.15 -10.97
C GLY A 351 17.88 -15.91 -10.70
N GLY A 352 17.16 -15.50 -11.74
CA GLY A 352 15.73 -15.18 -11.70
C GLY A 352 15.43 -13.74 -11.29
N ALA A 353 14.15 -13.36 -11.42
CA ALA A 353 13.72 -11.97 -11.32
C ALA A 353 13.98 -11.33 -9.95
N MET A 354 13.79 -12.05 -8.84
CA MET A 354 14.09 -11.54 -7.50
C MET A 354 15.59 -11.29 -7.29
N LYS A 355 16.45 -12.14 -7.88
CA LYS A 355 17.91 -11.90 -7.85
C LYS A 355 18.28 -10.68 -8.67
N ALA A 356 17.73 -10.53 -9.86
CA ALA A 356 17.94 -9.35 -10.70
C ALA A 356 17.46 -8.07 -9.99
N ALA A 357 16.30 -8.12 -9.31
CA ALA A 357 15.81 -7.02 -8.49
C ALA A 357 16.82 -6.62 -7.40
N THR A 358 17.28 -7.59 -6.62
CA THR A 358 18.24 -7.35 -5.54
C THR A 358 19.54 -6.75 -6.07
N GLN A 359 20.05 -7.25 -7.19
CA GLN A 359 21.28 -6.74 -7.82
C GLN A 359 21.13 -5.31 -8.33
N ALA A 360 20.01 -5.03 -9.03
CA ALA A 360 19.75 -3.69 -9.56
C ALA A 360 19.56 -2.66 -8.46
N ALA A 361 18.81 -3.02 -7.41
CA ALA A 361 18.64 -2.16 -6.24
C ALA A 361 19.96 -1.88 -5.51
N THR A 362 20.83 -2.89 -5.38
CA THR A 362 22.15 -2.74 -4.72
C THR A 362 23.12 -1.89 -5.55
N ALA A 363 22.99 -1.93 -6.88
CA ALA A 363 23.81 -1.12 -7.77
C ALA A 363 23.42 0.36 -7.79
N TYR A 364 22.18 0.68 -7.38
CA TYR A 364 21.67 2.05 -7.33
C TYR A 364 22.47 2.91 -6.36
N LYS A 365 22.77 4.14 -6.77
CA LYS A 365 23.43 5.16 -5.95
C LYS A 365 22.62 6.45 -6.04
N PRO A 366 22.07 6.95 -4.93
CA PRO A 366 21.33 8.21 -4.93
C PRO A 366 22.26 9.37 -5.29
N THR A 367 21.72 10.38 -5.95
CA THR A 367 22.45 11.57 -6.39
C THR A 367 22.59 12.62 -5.28
N SER A 368 21.59 12.71 -4.41
CA SER A 368 21.62 13.58 -3.22
C SER A 368 20.70 13.05 -2.11
N SER A 369 20.95 13.45 -0.86
CA SER A 369 20.12 13.04 0.28
C SER A 369 18.68 13.54 0.21
N VAL A 370 18.43 14.73 -0.34
CA VAL A 370 17.07 15.30 -0.48
C VAL A 370 16.28 14.54 -1.55
N GLN A 371 16.91 14.27 -2.69
CA GLN A 371 16.30 13.49 -3.77
C GLN A 371 16.01 12.06 -3.34
N GLU A 372 16.92 11.44 -2.59
CA GLU A 372 16.73 10.11 -2.03
C GLU A 372 15.47 10.04 -1.13
N VAL A 373 15.29 11.03 -0.25
CA VAL A 373 14.12 11.12 0.62
C VAL A 373 12.83 11.28 -0.19
N GLN A 374 12.81 12.16 -1.19
CA GLN A 374 11.63 12.36 -2.04
C GLN A 374 11.29 11.13 -2.88
N ALA A 375 12.30 10.51 -3.48
CA ALA A 375 12.14 9.31 -4.28
C ALA A 375 11.68 8.11 -3.44
N LEU A 376 12.22 7.95 -2.24
CA LEU A 376 11.77 6.93 -1.29
C LEU A 376 10.32 7.18 -0.85
N TRP A 377 9.98 8.42 -0.54
CA TRP A 377 8.61 8.79 -0.18
C TRP A 377 7.62 8.46 -1.30
N PHE A 378 7.96 8.87 -2.54
CA PHE A 378 7.15 8.54 -3.70
C PHE A 378 7.02 7.03 -3.92
N SER A 379 8.10 6.27 -3.79
CA SER A 379 8.07 4.82 -4.04
C SER A 379 7.17 4.07 -3.06
N ARG A 380 7.14 4.46 -1.79
CA ARG A 380 6.22 3.92 -0.78
C ARG A 380 4.77 4.25 -1.12
N LEU A 381 4.48 5.52 -1.35
CA LEU A 381 3.13 5.99 -1.69
C LEU A 381 2.60 5.36 -2.97
N ALA A 382 3.42 5.22 -4.00
CA ALA A 382 2.99 4.65 -5.29
C ALA A 382 2.46 3.22 -5.12
N ARG A 383 3.11 2.40 -4.27
CA ARG A 383 2.61 1.05 -3.95
C ARG A 383 1.23 1.10 -3.30
N THR A 384 1.07 1.91 -2.26
CA THR A 384 -0.20 2.03 -1.55
C THR A 384 -1.29 2.61 -2.45
N VAL A 385 -1.00 3.63 -3.24
CA VAL A 385 -1.96 4.19 -4.20
C VAL A 385 -2.45 3.14 -5.19
N SER A 386 -1.55 2.29 -5.71
CA SER A 386 -1.96 1.20 -6.60
C SER A 386 -2.63 0.03 -5.86
N HIS A 387 -2.33 -0.19 -4.58
CA HIS A 387 -3.00 -1.14 -3.72
C HIS A 387 -4.47 -0.72 -3.47
N GLU A 388 -4.68 0.49 -2.98
CA GLU A 388 -6.03 1.01 -2.69
C GLU A 388 -6.91 1.08 -3.96
N LEU A 389 -6.34 1.49 -5.09
CA LEU A 389 -7.05 1.39 -6.36
C LEU A 389 -7.33 -0.07 -6.77
N GLY A 390 -6.48 -1.02 -6.39
CA GLY A 390 -6.75 -2.45 -6.57
C GLY A 390 -8.05 -2.89 -5.89
N HIS A 391 -8.34 -2.40 -4.69
CA HIS A 391 -9.62 -2.64 -4.02
C HIS A 391 -10.81 -2.04 -4.78
N CYS A 392 -10.62 -0.94 -5.51
CA CYS A 392 -11.65 -0.41 -6.41
C CYS A 392 -11.91 -1.35 -7.61
N PHE A 393 -10.95 -2.22 -7.98
CA PHE A 393 -11.13 -3.34 -8.91
C PHE A 393 -11.68 -4.60 -8.23
N ALA A 394 -12.11 -4.50 -6.97
CA ALA A 394 -12.56 -5.60 -6.12
C ALA A 394 -11.48 -6.69 -5.89
N LEU A 395 -10.20 -6.34 -5.90
CA LEU A 395 -9.15 -7.23 -5.47
C LEU A 395 -9.12 -7.23 -3.94
N ASP A 396 -9.23 -8.41 -3.34
CA ASP A 396 -8.99 -8.61 -1.92
C ASP A 396 -7.49 -8.72 -1.62
N HIS A 397 -7.12 -8.73 -0.34
CA HIS A 397 -5.75 -8.98 0.07
C HIS A 397 -5.25 -10.32 -0.46
N CYS A 398 -4.04 -10.33 -0.98
CA CYS A 398 -3.45 -11.48 -1.66
C CYS A 398 -2.64 -12.35 -0.71
N VAL A 399 -2.96 -13.64 -0.67
CA VAL A 399 -2.25 -14.65 0.13
C VAL A 399 -1.50 -15.68 -0.71
N TYR A 400 -1.53 -15.60 -2.04
CA TYR A 400 -0.94 -16.60 -2.93
C TYR A 400 0.57 -16.45 -3.10
N TYR A 401 1.05 -15.24 -3.22
CA TYR A 401 2.44 -14.86 -3.49
C TYR A 401 2.76 -13.51 -2.85
N ALA A 402 4.04 -13.19 -2.69
CA ALA A 402 4.44 -11.81 -2.44
C ALA A 402 3.88 -10.91 -3.55
N CYS A 403 3.08 -9.91 -3.18
CA CYS A 403 2.23 -9.15 -4.09
C CYS A 403 1.97 -7.74 -3.54
N ASN A 404 1.78 -6.77 -4.43
CA ASN A 404 1.35 -5.43 -4.03
C ASN A 404 -0.01 -5.42 -3.30
N MET A 405 -0.84 -6.45 -3.51
CA MET A 405 -2.15 -6.58 -2.85
C MET A 405 -2.10 -7.34 -1.50
N GLN A 406 -0.93 -7.55 -0.89
CA GLN A 406 -0.88 -8.07 0.48
C GLN A 406 -1.38 -7.01 1.48
N GLY A 407 -2.13 -7.44 2.50
CA GLY A 407 -2.50 -6.58 3.63
C GLY A 407 -1.27 -6.18 4.45
N THR A 408 -1.30 -5.02 5.08
CA THR A 408 -0.26 -4.55 6.01
C THR A 408 -0.90 -3.80 7.17
N GLY A 409 -0.53 -4.15 8.40
CA GLY A 409 -0.94 -3.45 9.62
C GLY A 409 0.07 -2.41 10.09
N SER A 410 1.28 -2.39 9.51
CA SER A 410 2.34 -1.46 9.93
C SER A 410 3.21 -1.01 8.76
N MET A 411 3.93 0.12 8.96
CA MET A 411 4.91 0.59 7.98
C MET A 411 6.07 -0.41 7.79
N LYS A 412 6.40 -1.22 8.82
CA LYS A 412 7.43 -2.28 8.73
C LYS A 412 7.03 -3.38 7.77
N GLU A 413 5.74 -3.74 7.75
CA GLU A 413 5.18 -4.69 6.79
C GLU A 413 5.12 -4.08 5.38
N ASP A 414 4.61 -2.84 5.28
CA ASP A 414 4.45 -2.14 4.01
C ASP A 414 5.77 -2.04 3.23
N VAL A 415 6.86 -1.59 3.82
CA VAL A 415 8.13 -1.40 3.09
C VAL A 415 8.74 -2.69 2.55
N ARG A 416 8.30 -3.86 3.03
CA ARG A 416 8.76 -5.18 2.58
C ARG A 416 7.97 -5.74 1.41
N GLN A 417 6.84 -5.14 1.06
CA GLN A 417 6.00 -5.60 -0.04
C GLN A 417 6.58 -5.24 -1.41
N PRO A 418 6.37 -6.12 -2.42
CA PRO A 418 6.79 -5.81 -3.79
C PRO A 418 5.87 -4.81 -4.47
N PRO A 419 6.39 -4.01 -5.42
CA PRO A 419 5.60 -3.07 -6.22
C PRO A 419 4.95 -3.72 -7.46
N TYR A 420 4.77 -5.03 -7.47
CA TYR A 420 4.17 -5.77 -8.59
C TYR A 420 2.96 -6.60 -8.15
N LEU A 421 2.07 -6.87 -9.09
CA LEU A 421 0.98 -7.83 -8.91
C LEU A 421 1.48 -9.26 -9.16
N CYS A 422 1.08 -10.19 -8.32
CA CYS A 422 1.30 -11.61 -8.54
C CYS A 422 0.44 -12.13 -9.71
N PRO A 423 0.69 -13.34 -10.24
CA PRO A 423 -0.07 -13.88 -11.37
C PRO A 423 -1.58 -13.91 -11.17
N VAL A 424 -2.06 -14.17 -9.94
CA VAL A 424 -3.49 -14.20 -9.62
C VAL A 424 -4.10 -12.80 -9.72
N CYS A 425 -3.50 -11.80 -9.05
CA CYS A 425 -4.01 -10.43 -9.07
C CYS A 425 -3.84 -9.78 -10.45
N GLU A 426 -2.73 -10.08 -11.14
CA GLU A 426 -2.50 -9.58 -12.51
C GLU A 426 -3.51 -10.15 -13.51
N ALA A 427 -3.92 -11.42 -13.37
CA ALA A 427 -4.96 -12.02 -14.20
C ALA A 427 -6.33 -11.34 -14.03
N LYS A 428 -6.67 -10.92 -12.80
CA LYS A 428 -7.90 -10.16 -12.51
C LYS A 428 -7.88 -8.80 -13.21
N VAL A 429 -6.79 -8.04 -13.06
CA VAL A 429 -6.63 -6.72 -13.69
C VAL A 429 -6.59 -6.83 -15.21
N ALA A 430 -5.87 -7.83 -15.76
CA ALA A 430 -5.86 -8.10 -17.20
C ALA A 430 -7.25 -8.44 -17.73
N HIS A 431 -8.05 -9.21 -16.97
CA HIS A 431 -9.44 -9.48 -17.33
C HIS A 431 -10.29 -8.21 -17.33
N ALA A 432 -10.15 -7.34 -16.33
CA ALA A 432 -10.89 -6.09 -16.26
C ALA A 432 -10.53 -5.17 -17.42
N ILE A 433 -9.25 -4.94 -17.69
CA ILE A 433 -8.81 -3.95 -18.68
C ILE A 433 -8.84 -4.54 -20.09
N ALA A 434 -8.06 -5.57 -20.39
CA ALA A 434 -8.03 -6.15 -21.73
C ALA A 434 -9.32 -6.91 -22.08
N GLY A 435 -9.94 -7.57 -21.11
CA GLY A 435 -11.18 -8.34 -21.32
C GLY A 435 -12.42 -7.46 -21.36
N GLU A 436 -12.77 -6.80 -20.25
CA GLU A 436 -14.04 -6.08 -20.13
C GLU A 436 -14.02 -4.73 -20.87
N LEU A 437 -12.96 -3.93 -20.69
CA LEU A 437 -12.89 -2.60 -21.30
C LEU A 437 -12.66 -2.68 -22.82
N HIS A 438 -11.79 -3.58 -23.28
CA HIS A 438 -11.41 -3.70 -24.69
C HIS A 438 -12.01 -4.92 -25.40
N GLY A 439 -12.73 -5.79 -24.70
CA GLY A 439 -13.41 -6.97 -25.29
C GLY A 439 -12.42 -8.07 -25.73
N GLY A 440 -11.21 -8.09 -25.18
CA GLY A 440 -10.15 -9.01 -25.57
C GLY A 440 -10.37 -10.44 -25.05
N ARG A 441 -9.88 -11.42 -25.80
CA ARG A 441 -9.84 -12.84 -25.45
C ARG A 441 -8.59 -13.15 -24.63
N GLU A 442 -8.35 -14.42 -24.33
CA GLU A 442 -7.21 -14.85 -23.51
C GLU A 442 -5.82 -14.53 -24.10
N GLU A 443 -5.72 -14.39 -25.40
CA GLU A 443 -4.49 -13.99 -26.08
C GLU A 443 -4.18 -12.52 -25.86
N GLU A 444 -5.17 -11.66 -26.08
CA GLU A 444 -5.05 -10.20 -25.85
C GLU A 444 -4.78 -9.88 -24.36
N LYS A 445 -5.32 -10.65 -23.43
CA LYS A 445 -4.99 -10.51 -22.00
C LYS A 445 -3.51 -10.83 -21.71
N ARG A 446 -2.97 -11.89 -22.35
CA ARG A 446 -1.53 -12.21 -22.23
C ARG A 446 -0.64 -11.15 -22.85
N ASP A 447 -1.04 -10.60 -24.00
CA ASP A 447 -0.30 -9.52 -24.64
C ASP A 447 -0.36 -8.24 -23.80
N TRP A 448 -1.50 -7.95 -23.21
CA TRP A 448 -1.64 -6.82 -22.27
C TRP A 448 -0.67 -6.94 -21.09
N ILE A 449 -0.51 -8.14 -20.51
CA ILE A 449 0.45 -8.36 -19.42
C ILE A 449 1.88 -8.03 -19.85
N LYS A 450 2.29 -8.39 -21.08
CA LYS A 450 3.61 -8.03 -21.61
C LYS A 450 3.75 -6.53 -21.81
N GLN A 451 2.76 -5.90 -22.43
CA GLN A 451 2.73 -4.46 -22.67
C GLN A 451 2.77 -3.67 -21.37
N ARG A 452 2.05 -4.14 -20.33
CA ARG A 452 2.10 -3.57 -19.00
C ARG A 452 3.52 -3.68 -18.39
N CYS A 453 4.20 -4.81 -18.53
CA CYS A 453 5.59 -4.95 -18.08
C CYS A 453 6.53 -3.97 -18.81
N GLU A 454 6.35 -3.77 -20.11
CA GLU A 454 7.11 -2.79 -20.89
C GLU A 454 6.81 -1.36 -20.46
N ALA A 455 5.53 -1.01 -20.23
CA ALA A 455 5.12 0.31 -19.76
C ALA A 455 5.73 0.63 -18.39
N LEU A 456 5.70 -0.31 -17.44
CA LEU A 456 6.34 -0.17 -16.13
C LEU A 456 7.86 -0.03 -16.23
N ARG A 457 8.52 -0.78 -17.11
CA ARG A 457 9.97 -0.61 -17.36
C ARG A 457 10.29 0.77 -17.92
N HIS A 458 9.50 1.26 -18.87
CA HIS A 458 9.67 2.61 -19.40
C HIS A 458 9.45 3.66 -18.33
N PHE A 459 8.45 3.47 -17.47
CA PHE A 459 8.24 4.34 -16.31
C PHE A 459 9.47 4.36 -15.40
N CYS A 460 9.98 3.20 -14.95
CA CYS A 460 11.18 3.13 -14.09
C CYS A 460 12.39 3.85 -14.70
N LYS A 461 12.62 3.71 -16.01
CA LYS A 461 13.74 4.38 -16.68
C LYS A 461 13.61 5.91 -16.69
N ARG A 462 12.37 6.43 -16.90
CA ARG A 462 12.13 7.88 -16.90
C ARG A 462 12.26 8.55 -15.53
N LEU A 463 12.17 7.79 -14.45
CA LEU A 463 12.33 8.34 -13.09
C LEU A 463 13.75 8.88 -12.84
N GLY A 464 14.78 8.26 -13.45
CA GLY A 464 16.15 8.79 -13.40
C GLY A 464 16.28 10.19 -13.98
N ASP A 465 15.55 10.49 -15.06
CA ASP A 465 15.54 11.81 -15.70
C ASP A 465 14.81 12.87 -14.84
N LYS A 466 13.98 12.44 -13.88
CA LYS A 466 13.16 13.28 -13.00
C LYS A 466 13.68 13.39 -11.58
N ASP A 467 14.85 12.84 -11.30
CA ASP A 467 15.44 12.75 -9.95
C ASP A 467 14.50 12.06 -8.90
N MET A 468 13.60 11.19 -9.37
CA MET A 468 12.63 10.44 -8.54
C MET A 468 12.92 8.95 -8.49
N ASP A 469 14.12 8.55 -8.88
CA ASP A 469 14.55 7.15 -8.88
C ASP A 469 14.93 6.68 -7.47
N SER A 470 14.76 5.39 -7.22
CA SER A 470 15.08 4.76 -5.94
C SER A 470 15.53 3.32 -6.11
N SER A 471 16.10 2.74 -5.05
CA SER A 471 16.43 1.31 -5.01
C SER A 471 15.24 0.41 -5.36
N MET A 472 14.02 0.78 -4.94
CA MET A 472 12.82 0.05 -5.27
C MET A 472 12.52 0.07 -6.78
N TRP A 473 12.58 1.24 -7.42
CA TRP A 473 12.31 1.35 -8.85
C TRP A 473 13.37 0.67 -9.70
N GLN A 474 14.65 0.76 -9.31
CA GLN A 474 15.71 0.00 -9.98
C GLN A 474 15.54 -1.51 -9.77
N GLY A 475 15.16 -1.92 -8.56
CA GLY A 475 14.79 -3.30 -8.28
C GLY A 475 13.64 -3.79 -9.15
N LEU A 476 12.56 -3.00 -9.28
CA LEU A 476 11.42 -3.33 -10.15
C LEU A 476 11.84 -3.43 -11.63
N ASN A 477 12.65 -2.49 -12.09
CA ASN A 477 13.16 -2.53 -13.46
C ASN A 477 13.98 -3.82 -13.75
N GLY A 478 14.87 -4.22 -12.82
CA GLY A 478 15.62 -5.46 -12.91
C GLY A 478 14.72 -6.71 -12.89
N TRP A 479 13.74 -6.72 -11.98
CA TRP A 479 12.74 -7.79 -11.89
C TRP A 479 11.93 -7.95 -13.18
N LEU A 480 11.42 -6.84 -13.74
CA LEU A 480 10.65 -6.82 -14.98
C LEU A 480 11.48 -7.28 -16.17
N GLN A 481 12.75 -6.85 -16.26
CA GLN A 481 13.64 -7.26 -17.34
C GLN A 481 13.82 -8.77 -17.38
N GLU A 482 14.10 -9.39 -16.26
CA GLU A 482 14.31 -10.83 -16.17
C GLU A 482 13.00 -11.61 -16.38
N ARG A 483 11.90 -11.12 -15.84
CA ARG A 483 10.57 -11.71 -16.05
C ARG A 483 10.19 -11.75 -17.53
N MET A 484 10.43 -10.67 -18.28
CA MET A 484 10.08 -10.58 -19.69
C MET A 484 10.89 -11.53 -20.58
N VAL A 485 12.12 -11.89 -20.17
CA VAL A 485 12.90 -12.93 -20.87
C VAL A 485 12.24 -14.31 -20.72
N ALA A 486 11.52 -14.52 -19.64
CA ALA A 486 10.85 -15.80 -19.35
C ALA A 486 9.41 -15.90 -19.88
N MET A 487 8.84 -14.80 -20.44
CA MET A 487 7.49 -14.73 -21.03
C MET A 487 7.49 -15.08 -22.50
#